data_bbfd8533156576ce485c61e3cc3ef9b8
#
_entry.id   bbfd8533156576ce485c61e3cc3ef9b8
#
_cell.length_a   1.000
_cell.length_b   1.000
_cell.length_c   1.000
_cell.angle_alpha   90.00
_cell.angle_beta   90.00
_cell.angle_gamma   90.00
#
_symmetry.space_group_name_H-M   'P 1'
#
loop_
_entity.id
_entity.type
_entity.pdbx_description
1 polymer ?
#
loop_
_entity_poly.entity_id
_entity_poly.type
_entity_poly.pdbx_seq_one_letter_code
_entity_poly.pdbx_strand_id
1 'polypeptide(L)'
;FMIKGNFSKDDDIDEIQCNYNSQSGKIVKKNQIKYKRFSEHIGDYPVIIISPTDSNLILEGSDTRRKYLDSSISLFQKSYLKNLINYNRVLKQRNSLLKQFSERNYFDEITLENFNNQLVLFGDEIHSQRQSFLQLLTPVFNKYYQFK
;
A
#
# COMPACT_ATOMS: atom_id res chain seq x y z
N PHE A 1 -12.65 -20.95 1.61
CA PHE A 1 -11.61 -21.52 2.46
C PHE A 1 -11.40 -20.69 3.72
N MET A 2 -10.78 -21.30 4.71
CA MET A 2 -10.37 -20.68 5.97
C MET A 2 -8.93 -21.08 6.28
N ILE A 3 -8.11 -20.11 6.70
CA ILE A 3 -6.74 -20.33 7.16
C ILE A 3 -6.62 -19.74 8.56
N LYS A 4 -6.00 -20.47 9.49
CA LYS A 4 -5.63 -20.01 10.80
C LYS A 4 -4.13 -20.13 11.02
N GLY A 5 -3.55 -19.17 11.73
CA GLY A 5 -2.16 -19.18 12.15
C GLY A 5 -2.03 -18.57 13.53
N ASN A 6 -1.12 -19.12 14.34
CA ASN A 6 -0.75 -18.56 15.64
C ASN A 6 0.60 -17.89 15.50
N PHE A 7 0.70 -16.65 15.94
CA PHE A 7 1.89 -15.82 15.91
C PHE A 7 2.30 -15.49 17.34
N SER A 8 3.53 -15.81 17.71
CA SER A 8 4.11 -15.45 19.00
C SER A 8 4.91 -14.15 18.85
N LYS A 9 4.64 -13.19 19.73
CA LYS A 9 5.38 -11.93 19.84
C LYS A 9 5.42 -11.51 21.30
N ASP A 10 6.63 -11.35 21.86
CA ASP A 10 6.85 -10.84 23.22
C ASP A 10 6.02 -11.60 24.29
N ASP A 11 6.03 -12.95 24.26
CA ASP A 11 5.27 -13.87 25.12
C ASP A 11 3.74 -13.91 24.88
N ASP A 12 3.19 -13.03 24.07
CA ASP A 12 1.80 -13.09 23.65
C ASP A 12 1.62 -13.99 22.42
N ILE A 13 0.51 -14.72 22.37
CA ILE A 13 0.12 -15.54 21.23
C ILE A 13 -1.13 -14.92 20.60
N ASP A 14 -1.01 -14.48 19.38
CA ASP A 14 -2.12 -13.97 18.59
C ASP A 14 -2.62 -15.02 17.59
N GLU A 15 -3.91 -15.35 17.62
CA GLU A 15 -4.57 -16.15 16.59
C GLU A 15 -5.02 -15.23 15.43
N ILE A 16 -4.49 -15.46 14.24
CA ILE A 16 -4.96 -14.79 13.03
C ILE A 16 -5.76 -15.76 12.18
N GLN A 17 -6.99 -15.38 11.87
CA GLN A 17 -7.89 -16.17 11.03
C GLN A 17 -8.24 -15.39 9.77
N CYS A 18 -8.02 -15.99 8.61
CA CYS A 18 -8.43 -15.45 7.31
C CYS A 18 -9.49 -16.36 6.70
N ASN A 19 -10.68 -15.82 6.50
CA ASN A 19 -11.77 -16.48 5.78
C ASN A 19 -11.95 -15.82 4.42
N TYR A 20 -12.15 -16.64 3.39
CA TYR A 20 -12.53 -16.16 2.06
C TYR A 20 -13.77 -16.90 1.57
N ASN A 21 -14.73 -16.13 1.12
CA ASN A 21 -15.94 -16.61 0.46
C ASN A 21 -16.13 -15.81 -0.82
N SER A 22 -16.50 -16.47 -1.93
CA SER A 22 -16.70 -15.82 -3.23
C SER A 22 -17.78 -14.73 -3.22
N GLN A 23 -18.79 -14.86 -2.36
CA GLN A 23 -19.89 -13.90 -2.25
C GLN A 23 -19.59 -12.75 -1.27
N SER A 24 -18.98 -13.05 -0.11
CA SER A 24 -18.74 -12.08 0.97
C SER A 24 -17.32 -11.52 0.99
N GLY A 25 -16.43 -12.05 0.13
CA GLY A 25 -15.03 -11.63 0.04
C GLY A 25 -14.17 -12.14 1.18
N LYS A 26 -13.10 -11.37 1.49
CA LYS A 26 -12.07 -11.71 2.48
C LYS A 26 -12.37 -11.06 3.82
N ILE A 27 -12.36 -11.86 4.89
CA ILE A 27 -12.51 -11.41 6.28
C ILE A 27 -11.28 -11.86 7.07
N VAL A 28 -10.62 -10.92 7.76
CA VAL A 28 -9.50 -11.22 8.65
C VAL A 28 -9.89 -10.88 10.09
N LYS A 29 -9.55 -11.79 11.01
CA LYS A 29 -9.77 -11.65 12.45
C LYS A 29 -8.45 -11.82 13.18
N LYS A 30 -8.27 -11.06 14.27
CA LYS A 30 -7.23 -11.24 15.27
C LYS A 30 -7.89 -11.60 16.59
N ASN A 31 -7.54 -12.73 17.21
CA ASN A 31 -8.12 -13.22 18.45
C ASN A 31 -9.66 -13.22 18.41
N GLN A 32 -10.21 -13.72 17.30
CA GLN A 32 -11.64 -13.78 16.95
C GLN A 32 -12.31 -12.41 16.69
N ILE A 33 -11.62 -11.29 16.89
CA ILE A 33 -12.13 -9.94 16.61
C ILE A 33 -11.85 -9.59 15.14
N LYS A 34 -12.91 -9.23 14.40
CA LYS A 34 -12.79 -8.84 12.99
C LYS A 34 -12.14 -7.45 12.88
N TYR A 35 -11.13 -7.33 12.02
CA TYR A 35 -10.62 -6.01 11.61
C TYR A 35 -11.72 -5.23 10.87
N LYS A 36 -11.87 -3.95 11.18
CA LYS A 36 -12.80 -3.06 10.47
C LYS A 36 -12.36 -2.86 9.03
N ARG A 37 -11.04 -2.74 8.82
CA ARG A 37 -10.41 -2.60 7.50
C ARG A 37 -9.21 -3.54 7.40
N PHE A 38 -9.01 -4.15 6.25
CA PHE A 38 -7.84 -5.01 6.01
C PHE A 38 -6.50 -4.28 6.21
N SER A 39 -6.47 -2.97 5.92
CA SER A 39 -5.28 -2.13 6.15
C SER A 39 -4.82 -2.05 7.60
N GLU A 40 -5.67 -2.36 8.58
CA GLU A 40 -5.31 -2.39 10.00
C GLU A 40 -4.40 -3.58 10.34
N HIS A 41 -4.55 -4.68 9.58
CA HIS A 41 -3.73 -5.89 9.72
C HIS A 41 -2.33 -5.74 9.09
N ILE A 42 -2.18 -4.85 8.10
CA ILE A 42 -0.91 -4.66 7.40
C ILE A 42 0.14 -4.11 8.38
N GLY A 43 1.28 -4.78 8.45
CA GLY A 43 2.39 -4.41 9.32
C GLY A 43 2.34 -4.99 10.73
N ASP A 44 1.23 -5.63 11.16
CA ASP A 44 1.18 -6.29 12.47
C ASP A 44 2.06 -7.55 12.52
N TYR A 45 2.13 -8.29 11.41
CA TYR A 45 2.95 -9.51 11.25
C TYR A 45 3.72 -9.42 9.92
N PRO A 46 4.84 -8.69 9.87
CA PRO A 46 5.63 -8.56 8.65
C PRO A 46 6.26 -9.90 8.28
N VAL A 47 6.07 -10.31 7.02
CA VAL A 47 6.65 -11.52 6.45
C VAL A 47 7.49 -11.14 5.25
N ILE A 48 8.69 -11.71 5.13
CA ILE A 48 9.54 -11.58 3.96
C ILE A 48 9.39 -12.85 3.12
N ILE A 49 8.97 -12.69 1.88
CA ILE A 49 8.88 -13.77 0.90
C ILE A 49 9.85 -13.44 -0.23
N ILE A 50 10.74 -14.37 -0.56
CA ILE A 50 11.65 -14.26 -1.69
C ILE A 50 11.18 -15.24 -2.77
N SER A 51 10.97 -14.72 -3.97
CA SER A 51 10.42 -15.45 -5.11
C SER A 51 11.27 -15.22 -6.37
N PRO A 52 11.36 -16.18 -7.29
CA PRO A 52 11.98 -15.95 -8.60
C PRO A 52 11.40 -14.76 -9.37
N THR A 53 10.14 -14.41 -9.13
CA THR A 53 9.46 -13.25 -9.73
C THR A 53 9.98 -11.91 -9.23
N ASP A 54 10.79 -11.87 -8.17
CA ASP A 54 11.39 -10.62 -7.66
C ASP A 54 12.41 -10.02 -8.63
N SER A 55 12.93 -10.82 -9.57
CA SER A 55 13.70 -10.33 -10.72
C SER A 55 12.93 -9.29 -11.56
N ASN A 56 11.61 -9.28 -11.50
CA ASN A 56 10.75 -8.29 -12.16
C ASN A 56 11.00 -6.85 -11.67
N LEU A 57 11.54 -6.67 -10.46
CA LEU A 57 11.98 -5.35 -9.98
C LEU A 57 13.05 -4.72 -10.88
N ILE A 58 13.86 -5.56 -11.53
CA ILE A 58 14.93 -5.15 -12.47
C ILE A 58 14.37 -5.10 -13.90
N LEU A 59 13.63 -6.14 -14.31
CA LEU A 59 13.19 -6.33 -15.69
C LEU A 59 12.01 -5.44 -16.09
N GLU A 60 11.11 -5.14 -15.14
CA GLU A 60 9.90 -4.37 -15.42
C GLU A 60 10.09 -2.86 -15.20
N GLY A 61 9.04 -2.10 -15.51
CA GLY A 61 9.02 -0.66 -15.44
C GLY A 61 8.96 -0.09 -14.02
N SER A 62 8.87 1.23 -13.95
CA SER A 62 8.84 2.00 -12.70
C SER A 62 7.64 1.69 -11.81
N ASP A 63 6.54 1.15 -12.36
CA ASP A 63 5.36 0.80 -11.58
C ASP A 63 5.62 -0.35 -10.61
N THR A 64 6.36 -1.38 -11.04
CA THR A 64 6.73 -2.52 -10.19
C THR A 64 7.63 -2.06 -9.05
N ARG A 65 8.60 -1.19 -9.32
CA ARG A 65 9.46 -0.59 -8.30
C ARG A 65 8.67 0.29 -7.31
N ARG A 66 7.71 1.09 -7.78
CA ARG A 66 6.84 1.86 -6.89
C ARG A 66 5.98 0.96 -6.00
N LYS A 67 5.38 -0.09 -6.55
CA LYS A 67 4.60 -1.07 -5.77
C LYS A 67 5.44 -1.76 -4.69
N TYR A 68 6.70 -2.09 -5.01
CA TYR A 68 7.63 -2.64 -4.03
C TYR A 68 7.90 -1.65 -2.88
N LEU A 69 8.22 -0.39 -3.19
CA LEU A 69 8.41 0.64 -2.17
C LEU A 69 7.14 0.84 -1.33
N ASP A 70 5.98 0.93 -1.98
CA ASP A 70 4.70 1.13 -1.32
C ASP A 70 4.37 -0.02 -0.35
N SER A 71 4.58 -1.26 -0.78
CA SER A 71 4.37 -2.43 0.08
C SER A 71 5.36 -2.45 1.25
N SER A 72 6.65 -2.21 0.97
CA SER A 72 7.70 -2.22 2.00
C SER A 72 7.47 -1.15 3.05
N ILE A 73 7.24 0.12 2.64
CA ILE A 73 7.02 1.22 3.59
C ILE A 73 5.73 1.00 4.39
N SER A 74 4.67 0.49 3.76
CA SER A 74 3.38 0.22 4.41
C SER A 74 3.47 -0.81 5.54
N LEU A 75 4.46 -1.72 5.51
CA LEU A 75 4.69 -2.68 6.61
C LEU A 75 5.16 -2.00 7.90
N PHE A 76 5.87 -0.88 7.79
CA PHE A 76 6.48 -0.20 8.94
C PHE A 76 5.77 1.10 9.31
N GLN A 77 5.06 1.74 8.37
CA GLN A 77 4.47 3.05 8.55
C GLN A 77 2.97 3.06 8.19
N LYS A 78 2.11 2.94 9.22
CA LYS A 78 0.64 2.97 9.03
C LYS A 78 0.13 4.31 8.47
N SER A 79 0.83 5.43 8.74
CA SER A 79 0.52 6.74 8.15
C SER A 79 0.73 6.75 6.64
N TYR A 80 1.82 6.13 6.16
CA TYR A 80 2.09 5.98 4.74
C TYR A 80 0.96 5.23 4.02
N LEU A 81 0.60 4.06 4.54
CA LEU A 81 -0.50 3.26 3.98
C LEU A 81 -1.81 4.05 3.92
N LYS A 82 -2.12 4.83 4.96
CA LYS A 82 -3.31 5.68 5.00
C LYS A 82 -3.27 6.74 3.90
N ASN A 83 -2.13 7.42 3.72
CA ASN A 83 -1.95 8.43 2.68
C ASN A 83 -2.02 7.81 1.28
N LEU A 84 -1.42 6.64 1.07
CA LEU A 84 -1.48 5.91 -0.19
C LEU A 84 -2.91 5.50 -0.57
N ILE A 85 -3.69 5.00 0.39
CA ILE A 85 -5.11 4.66 0.18
C ILE A 85 -5.92 5.91 -0.18
N ASN A 86 -5.71 7.01 0.53
CA ASN A 86 -6.40 8.26 0.27
C ASN A 86 -6.03 8.85 -1.09
N TYR A 87 -4.74 8.87 -1.43
CA TYR A 87 -4.25 9.31 -2.74
C TYR A 87 -4.93 8.54 -3.88
N ASN A 88 -4.90 7.21 -3.82
CA ASN A 88 -5.49 6.37 -4.85
C ASN A 88 -7.01 6.54 -4.96
N ARG A 89 -7.71 6.77 -3.84
CA ARG A 89 -9.13 7.06 -3.83
C ARG A 89 -9.43 8.39 -4.52
N VAL A 90 -8.71 9.45 -4.16
CA VAL A 90 -8.88 10.80 -4.73
C VAL A 90 -8.53 10.80 -6.22
N LEU A 91 -7.45 10.11 -6.60
CA LEU A 91 -7.04 9.97 -8.01
C LEU A 91 -8.15 9.29 -8.84
N LYS A 92 -8.74 8.22 -8.32
CA LYS A 92 -9.85 7.53 -8.98
C LYS A 92 -11.07 8.44 -9.13
N GLN A 93 -11.42 9.19 -8.09
CA GLN A 93 -12.55 10.14 -8.11
C GLN A 93 -12.30 11.27 -9.12
N ARG A 94 -11.09 11.86 -9.10
CA ARG A 94 -10.70 12.89 -10.08
C ARG A 94 -10.77 12.39 -11.51
N ASN A 95 -10.26 11.21 -11.78
CA ASN A 95 -10.29 10.63 -13.12
C ASN A 95 -11.73 10.33 -13.59
N SER A 96 -12.61 9.89 -12.67
CA SER A 96 -14.03 9.72 -12.95
C SER A 96 -14.72 11.05 -13.27
N LEU A 97 -14.39 12.12 -12.52
CA LEU A 97 -14.90 13.46 -12.76
C LEU A 97 -14.50 13.99 -14.14
N LEU A 98 -13.23 13.85 -14.50
CA LEU A 98 -12.72 14.28 -15.82
C LEU A 98 -13.43 13.55 -16.97
N LYS A 99 -13.70 12.25 -16.79
CA LYS A 99 -14.48 11.48 -17.75
C LYS A 99 -15.91 12.03 -17.91
N GLN A 100 -16.58 12.34 -16.78
CA GLN A 100 -17.90 12.95 -16.80
C GLN A 100 -17.92 14.33 -17.47
N PHE A 101 -16.88 15.13 -17.25
CA PHE A 101 -16.74 16.43 -17.94
C PHE A 101 -16.69 16.26 -19.46
N SER A 102 -15.88 15.30 -19.93
CA SER A 102 -15.78 14.98 -21.35
C SER A 102 -17.11 14.50 -21.93
N GLU A 103 -17.84 13.62 -21.23
CA GLU A 103 -19.10 13.05 -21.70
C GLU A 103 -20.24 14.10 -21.74
N ARG A 104 -20.22 15.08 -20.84
CA ARG A 104 -21.31 16.07 -20.69
C ARG A 104 -21.01 17.44 -21.31
N ASN A 105 -19.82 17.62 -21.89
CA ASN A 105 -19.32 18.93 -22.37
C ASN A 105 -19.46 20.03 -21.29
N TYR A 106 -19.19 19.69 -20.03
CA TYR A 106 -19.28 20.57 -18.88
C TYR A 106 -17.96 20.51 -18.11
N PHE A 107 -17.52 21.65 -17.59
CA PHE A 107 -16.28 21.74 -16.81
C PHE A 107 -16.51 22.52 -15.52
N ASP A 108 -16.11 21.95 -14.39
CA ASP A 108 -16.15 22.58 -13.05
C ASP A 108 -14.72 22.62 -12.49
N GLU A 109 -14.11 23.78 -12.64
CA GLU A 109 -12.75 24.04 -12.20
C GLU A 109 -12.61 23.93 -10.68
N ILE A 110 -13.59 24.46 -9.92
CA ILE A 110 -13.54 24.48 -8.46
C ILE A 110 -13.50 23.06 -7.90
N THR A 111 -14.38 22.19 -8.40
CA THR A 111 -14.41 20.80 -7.97
C THR A 111 -13.13 20.06 -8.37
N LEU A 112 -12.58 20.32 -9.57
CA LEU A 112 -11.34 19.73 -10.01
C LEU A 112 -10.14 20.18 -9.15
N GLU A 113 -10.08 21.47 -8.82
CA GLU A 113 -9.01 22.03 -7.98
C GLU A 113 -9.02 21.44 -6.57
N ASN A 114 -10.19 21.19 -5.98
CA ASN A 114 -10.30 20.51 -4.70
C ASN A 114 -9.68 19.11 -4.72
N PHE A 115 -9.85 18.34 -5.81
CA PHE A 115 -9.18 17.04 -5.96
C PHE A 115 -7.67 17.20 -6.19
N ASN A 116 -7.25 18.20 -6.98
CA ASN A 116 -5.83 18.47 -7.21
C ASN A 116 -5.11 18.81 -5.90
N ASN A 117 -5.68 19.67 -5.07
CA ASN A 117 -5.12 20.06 -3.78
C ASN A 117 -4.98 18.87 -2.82
N GLN A 118 -5.96 17.97 -2.79
CA GLN A 118 -5.87 16.74 -2.00
C GLN A 118 -4.78 15.79 -2.55
N LEU A 119 -4.64 15.68 -3.88
CA LEU A 119 -3.59 14.85 -4.49
C LEU A 119 -2.20 15.39 -4.18
N VAL A 120 -2.00 16.71 -4.22
CA VAL A 120 -0.73 17.34 -3.84
C VAL A 120 -0.40 17.00 -2.39
N LEU A 121 -1.34 17.25 -1.47
CA LEU A 121 -1.13 16.97 -0.04
C LEU A 121 -0.70 15.53 0.24
N PHE A 122 -1.44 14.54 -0.28
CA PHE A 122 -1.09 13.13 -0.07
C PHE A 122 0.15 12.72 -0.87
N GLY A 123 0.34 13.29 -2.07
CA GLY A 123 1.46 13.01 -2.96
C GLY A 123 2.80 13.45 -2.35
N ASP A 124 2.85 14.63 -1.76
CA ASP A 124 4.06 15.17 -1.12
C ASP A 124 4.48 14.31 0.08
N GLU A 125 3.52 13.89 0.90
CA GLU A 125 3.77 12.99 2.01
C GLU A 125 4.31 11.63 1.55
N ILE A 126 3.68 11.04 0.52
CA ILE A 126 4.14 9.77 -0.08
C ILE A 126 5.55 9.93 -0.66
N HIS A 127 5.81 11.03 -1.37
CA HIS A 127 7.11 11.30 -1.97
C HIS A 127 8.19 11.43 -0.90
N SER A 128 7.96 12.24 0.11
CA SER A 128 8.89 12.45 1.23
C SER A 128 9.26 11.14 1.93
N GLN A 129 8.26 10.30 2.22
CA GLN A 129 8.50 9.02 2.89
C GLN A 129 9.21 7.99 1.99
N ARG A 130 8.94 7.99 0.69
CA ARG A 130 9.70 7.18 -0.28
C ARG A 130 11.17 7.63 -0.34
N GLN A 131 11.43 8.93 -0.34
CA GLN A 131 12.80 9.48 -0.31
C GLN A 131 13.55 9.04 0.94
N SER A 132 12.93 9.19 2.11
CA SER A 132 13.51 8.76 3.38
C SER A 132 13.80 7.26 3.40
N PHE A 133 12.89 6.43 2.89
CA PHE A 133 13.11 5.00 2.79
C PHE A 133 14.27 4.64 1.84
N LEU A 134 14.37 5.30 0.69
CA LEU A 134 15.46 5.09 -0.26
C LEU A 134 16.82 5.49 0.32
N GLN A 135 16.87 6.55 1.13
CA GLN A 135 18.12 6.94 1.84
C GLN A 135 18.59 5.84 2.79
N LEU A 136 17.68 5.10 3.42
CA LEU A 136 18.01 3.96 4.27
C LEU A 136 18.34 2.69 3.47
N LEU A 137 17.61 2.45 2.38
CA LEU A 137 17.77 1.25 1.57
C LEU A 137 19.05 1.27 0.73
N THR A 138 19.43 2.42 0.16
CA THR A 138 20.55 2.54 -0.78
C THR A 138 21.88 2.09 -0.18
N PRO A 139 22.28 2.46 1.05
CA PRO A 139 23.51 1.96 1.64
C PRO A 139 23.52 0.44 1.86
N VAL A 140 22.35 -0.12 2.26
CA VAL A 140 22.21 -1.57 2.44
C VAL A 140 22.33 -2.27 1.08
N PHE A 141 21.66 -1.76 0.06
CA PHE A 141 21.75 -2.28 -1.30
C PHE A 141 23.20 -2.25 -1.80
N ASN A 142 23.89 -1.14 -1.69
CA ASN A 142 25.28 -0.97 -2.14
C ASN A 142 26.24 -1.92 -1.43
N LYS A 143 26.02 -2.20 -0.14
CA LYS A 143 26.85 -3.16 0.62
C LYS A 143 26.82 -4.57 0.01
N TYR A 144 25.66 -5.00 -0.50
CA TYR A 144 25.50 -6.35 -1.09
C TYR A 144 25.70 -6.38 -2.61
N TYR A 145 25.67 -5.23 -3.27
CA TYR A 145 25.77 -5.09 -4.72
C TYR A 145 27.10 -4.49 -5.19
N GLN A 146 28.13 -4.51 -4.34
CA GLN A 146 29.47 -4.12 -4.78
C GLN A 146 30.02 -5.20 -5.71
N PHE A 147 29.83 -5.03 -7.01
CA PHE A 147 30.64 -5.72 -8.00
C PHE A 147 32.06 -5.18 -7.90
N LYS A 148 33.01 -6.09 -7.58
CA LYS A 148 34.42 -5.84 -7.80
C LYS A 148 34.74 -5.93 -9.28
#